data_8260759882fd8fda33793e564823c4f0
#
_entry.id   8260759882fd8fda33793e564823c4f0
#
_cell.length_a   1.000
_cell.length_b   1.000
_cell.length_c   1.000
_cell.angle_alpha   90.00
_cell.angle_beta   90.00
_cell.angle_gamma   90.00
#
_symmetry.space_group_name_H-M   'P 1'
#
loop_
_entity.id
_entity.type
_entity.pdbx_description
1 polymer ?
#
loop_
_entity_poly.entity_id
_entity_poly.type
_entity_poly.pdbx_seq_one_letter_code
_entity_poly.pdbx_strand_id
1 'polypeptide(L)'
;NVLHNMGIAEPKVAILSSNEKVSEKIPSTVDAQALCRMADVGKLPAAIYEGPIAFDVAMRPDAAKEKKIESRISGDVDLFLVPNIETGNCLGKAIGYFGGGDTAGLVIGARKPVVMSSRAASISGKLASIAWALLACDKN
;
A
#
# COMPACT_ATOMS: atom_id res chain seq x y z
N ASN A 1 -9.36 -1.53 6.98
CA ASN A 1 -9.71 -1.17 8.37
C ASN A 1 -8.65 -0.28 9.04
N VAL A 2 -7.32 -0.59 8.99
CA VAL A 2 -6.29 0.23 9.66
C VAL A 2 -6.33 1.69 9.24
N LEU A 3 -6.40 1.99 7.95
CA LEU A 3 -6.47 3.37 7.45
C LEU A 3 -7.77 4.07 7.88
N HIS A 4 -8.89 3.36 7.92
CA HIS A 4 -10.14 3.90 8.48
C HIS A 4 -10.01 4.25 9.96
N ASN A 5 -9.35 3.39 10.75
CA ASN A 5 -9.10 3.67 12.17
C ASN A 5 -8.19 4.90 12.36
N MET A 6 -7.34 5.19 11.38
CA MET A 6 -6.52 6.41 11.33
C MET A 6 -7.30 7.65 10.85
N GLY A 7 -8.56 7.52 10.46
CA GLY A 7 -9.41 8.62 10.03
C GLY A 7 -9.45 8.87 8.53
N ILE A 8 -8.87 7.99 7.71
CA ILE A 8 -8.96 8.08 6.24
C ILE A 8 -10.26 7.41 5.81
N ALA A 9 -11.26 8.21 5.46
CA ALA A 9 -12.61 7.73 5.16
C ALA A 9 -12.67 6.89 3.87
N GLU A 10 -11.91 7.27 2.84
CA GLU A 10 -11.87 6.61 1.55
C GLU A 10 -10.40 6.40 1.11
N PRO A 11 -9.71 5.37 1.63
CA PRO A 11 -8.32 5.11 1.30
C PRO A 11 -8.11 4.83 -0.19
N LYS A 12 -7.02 5.34 -0.75
CA LYS A 12 -6.60 5.11 -2.13
C LYS A 12 -5.52 4.04 -2.16
N VAL A 13 -5.85 2.90 -2.74
CA VAL A 13 -5.03 1.68 -2.73
C VAL A 13 -4.51 1.38 -4.13
N ALA A 14 -3.20 1.52 -4.32
CA ALA A 14 -2.51 1.10 -5.54
C ALA A 14 -2.06 -0.36 -5.41
N ILE A 15 -2.59 -1.25 -6.25
CA ILE A 15 -2.16 -2.65 -6.32
C ILE A 15 -1.06 -2.77 -7.36
N LEU A 16 0.18 -2.79 -6.88
CA LEU A 16 1.36 -2.63 -7.71
C LEU A 16 1.65 -3.88 -8.55
N SER A 17 2.04 -3.61 -9.78
CA SER A 17 2.62 -4.58 -10.70
C SER A 17 3.69 -3.91 -11.56
N SER A 18 4.27 -4.65 -12.52
CA SER A 18 5.28 -4.11 -13.44
C SER A 18 4.70 -3.24 -14.56
N ASN A 19 3.41 -3.33 -14.82
CA ASN A 19 2.68 -2.52 -15.82
C ASN A 19 1.18 -2.52 -15.56
N GLU A 20 0.43 -1.78 -16.38
CA GLU A 20 -1.01 -1.54 -16.23
C GLU A 20 -1.87 -2.50 -17.06
N LYS A 21 -1.26 -3.35 -17.90
CA LYS A 21 -1.99 -4.32 -18.73
C LYS A 21 -1.96 -5.71 -18.07
N VAL A 22 -3.14 -6.32 -17.97
CA VAL A 22 -3.26 -7.69 -17.46
C VAL A 22 -2.64 -8.67 -18.43
N SER A 23 -1.77 -9.54 -17.94
CA SER A 23 -1.11 -10.57 -18.73
C SER A 23 -0.84 -11.82 -17.87
N GLU A 24 -1.25 -12.99 -18.35
CA GLU A 24 -0.95 -14.27 -17.69
C GLU A 24 0.55 -14.55 -17.56
N LYS A 25 1.37 -13.92 -18.40
CA LYS A 25 2.83 -13.99 -18.29
C LYS A 25 3.40 -13.24 -17.09
N ILE A 26 2.60 -12.36 -16.48
CA ILE A 26 2.95 -11.54 -15.32
C ILE A 26 1.87 -11.75 -14.27
N PRO A 27 1.98 -12.78 -13.42
CA PRO A 27 0.92 -13.17 -12.48
C PRO A 27 0.43 -12.03 -11.58
N SER A 28 1.32 -11.12 -11.16
CA SER A 28 0.96 -9.97 -10.34
C SER A 28 -0.09 -9.04 -10.99
N THR A 29 -0.17 -9.00 -12.33
CA THR A 29 -1.20 -8.24 -13.03
C THR A 29 -2.57 -8.90 -12.94
N VAL A 30 -2.59 -10.23 -12.96
CA VAL A 30 -3.81 -11.05 -12.81
C VAL A 30 -4.35 -10.93 -11.40
N ASP A 31 -3.47 -11.05 -10.40
CA ASP A 31 -3.83 -10.93 -8.98
C ASP A 31 -4.37 -9.52 -8.68
N ALA A 32 -3.72 -8.48 -9.20
CA ALA A 32 -4.17 -7.11 -9.03
C ALA A 32 -5.57 -6.89 -9.61
N GLN A 33 -5.84 -7.39 -10.82
CA GLN A 33 -7.17 -7.32 -11.43
C GLN A 33 -8.21 -8.08 -10.61
N ALA A 34 -7.85 -9.26 -10.09
CA ALA A 34 -8.75 -10.05 -9.26
C ALA A 34 -9.15 -9.31 -7.98
N LEU A 35 -8.20 -8.64 -7.34
CA LEU A 35 -8.47 -7.81 -6.15
C LEU A 35 -9.37 -6.62 -6.48
N CYS A 36 -9.14 -5.91 -7.59
CA CYS A 36 -10.04 -4.85 -8.03
C CYS A 36 -11.47 -5.36 -8.24
N ARG A 37 -11.64 -6.50 -8.91
CA ARG A 37 -12.96 -7.12 -9.08
C ARG A 37 -13.62 -7.52 -7.75
N MET A 38 -12.83 -7.96 -6.76
CA MET A 38 -13.35 -8.23 -5.42
C MET A 38 -13.84 -6.96 -4.74
N ALA A 39 -13.14 -5.85 -4.93
CA ALA A 39 -13.56 -4.55 -4.42
C ALA A 39 -14.87 -4.08 -5.07
N ASP A 40 -14.98 -4.19 -6.39
CA ASP A 40 -16.17 -3.79 -7.16
C ASP A 40 -17.46 -4.50 -6.71
N VAL A 41 -17.33 -5.73 -6.21
CA VAL A 41 -18.46 -6.51 -5.68
C VAL A 41 -18.58 -6.45 -4.15
N GLY A 42 -17.89 -5.50 -3.51
CA GLY A 42 -18.00 -5.24 -2.07
C GLY A 42 -17.37 -6.30 -1.16
N LYS A 43 -16.46 -7.14 -1.67
CA LYS A 43 -15.76 -8.17 -0.89
C LYS A 43 -14.54 -7.65 -0.14
N LEU A 44 -14.13 -6.41 -0.39
CA LEU A 44 -13.04 -5.74 0.32
C LEU A 44 -13.59 -4.53 1.10
N PRO A 45 -12.86 -4.03 2.11
CA PRO A 45 -13.21 -2.81 2.82
C PRO A 45 -13.39 -1.62 1.86
N ALA A 46 -14.23 -0.66 2.22
CA ALA A 46 -14.48 0.53 1.41
C ALA A 46 -13.17 1.32 1.15
N ALA A 47 -12.80 1.49 -0.11
CA ALA A 47 -11.61 2.21 -0.56
C ALA A 47 -11.66 2.37 -2.08
N ILE A 48 -10.84 3.24 -2.65
CA ILE A 48 -10.59 3.29 -4.09
C ILE A 48 -9.44 2.34 -4.39
N TYR A 49 -9.74 1.22 -5.04
CA TYR A 49 -8.71 0.26 -5.49
C TYR A 49 -8.40 0.47 -6.95
N GLU A 50 -7.12 0.51 -7.29
CA GLU A 50 -6.64 0.59 -8.67
C GLU A 50 -5.46 -0.35 -8.89
N GLY A 51 -5.54 -1.17 -9.95
CA GLY A 51 -4.51 -2.13 -10.32
C GLY A 51 -4.95 -3.04 -11.47
N PRO A 52 -3.98 -3.65 -12.18
CA PRO A 52 -2.55 -3.48 -11.98
C PRO A 52 -2.08 -2.07 -12.33
N ILE A 53 -1.16 -1.53 -11.54
CA ILE A 53 -0.58 -0.20 -11.76
C ILE A 53 0.93 -0.24 -11.47
N ALA A 54 1.73 0.41 -12.33
CA ALA A 54 3.17 0.54 -12.09
C ALA A 54 3.45 1.65 -11.07
N PHE A 55 4.56 1.54 -10.36
CA PHE A 55 4.90 2.47 -9.28
C PHE A 55 5.03 3.92 -9.75
N ASP A 56 5.62 4.16 -10.92
CA ASP A 56 5.76 5.50 -11.49
C ASP A 56 4.40 6.14 -11.81
N VAL A 57 3.47 5.35 -12.36
CA VAL A 57 2.10 5.79 -12.65
C VAL A 57 1.34 6.08 -11.34
N ALA A 58 1.48 5.24 -10.34
CA ALA A 58 0.85 5.45 -9.03
C ALA A 58 1.37 6.72 -8.32
N MET A 59 2.66 7.03 -8.48
CA MET A 59 3.30 8.17 -7.81
C MET A 59 3.20 9.49 -8.57
N ARG A 60 3.08 9.45 -9.92
CA ARG A 60 3.28 10.64 -10.75
C ARG A 60 2.17 10.79 -11.80
N PRO A 61 1.30 11.80 -11.67
CA PRO A 61 0.25 12.07 -12.65
C PRO A 61 0.76 12.35 -14.08
N ASP A 62 1.96 12.92 -14.21
CA ASP A 62 2.60 13.14 -15.51
C ASP A 62 3.00 11.81 -16.17
N ALA A 63 3.51 10.83 -15.43
CA ALA A 63 3.78 9.49 -15.95
C ALA A 63 2.50 8.79 -16.41
N ALA A 64 1.41 8.92 -15.65
CA ALA A 64 0.10 8.41 -16.05
C ALA A 64 -0.35 9.04 -17.37
N LYS A 65 -0.20 10.37 -17.50
CA LYS A 65 -0.55 11.12 -18.72
C LYS A 65 0.30 10.69 -19.94
N GLU A 66 1.62 10.54 -19.77
CA GLU A 66 2.51 10.09 -20.85
C GLU A 66 2.15 8.69 -21.34
N LYS A 67 1.82 7.79 -20.41
CA LYS A 67 1.39 6.41 -20.71
C LYS A 67 -0.07 6.31 -21.17
N LYS A 68 -0.82 7.42 -21.16
CA LYS A 68 -2.26 7.48 -21.49
C LYS A 68 -3.10 6.56 -20.59
N ILE A 69 -2.76 6.53 -19.32
CA ILE A 69 -3.48 5.79 -18.28
C ILE A 69 -4.37 6.78 -17.53
N GLU A 70 -5.66 6.49 -17.52
CA GLU A 70 -6.60 7.19 -16.65
C GLU A 70 -6.51 6.59 -15.25
N SER A 71 -6.14 7.40 -14.27
CA SER A 71 -5.99 6.98 -12.87
C SER A 71 -6.71 7.94 -11.95
N ARG A 72 -7.44 7.39 -10.99
CA ARG A 72 -8.15 8.15 -9.94
C ARG A 72 -7.29 8.43 -8.72
N ILE A 73 -6.14 7.75 -8.62
CA ILE A 73 -5.29 7.74 -7.41
C ILE A 73 -3.85 8.20 -7.68
N SER A 74 -3.45 8.39 -8.94
CA SER A 74 -2.09 8.78 -9.30
C SER A 74 -1.67 10.08 -8.59
N GLY A 75 -0.53 10.02 -7.90
CA GLY A 75 0.02 11.12 -7.11
C GLY A 75 -0.64 11.34 -5.74
N ASP A 76 -1.63 10.51 -5.37
CA ASP A 76 -2.40 10.67 -4.13
C ASP A 76 -2.75 9.29 -3.53
N VAL A 77 -1.75 8.43 -3.40
CA VAL A 77 -1.91 7.05 -2.92
C VAL A 77 -1.67 6.98 -1.41
N ASP A 78 -2.61 6.36 -0.68
CA ASP A 78 -2.49 6.10 0.76
C ASP A 78 -1.85 4.75 1.07
N LEU A 79 -1.99 3.75 0.17
CA LEU A 79 -1.50 2.40 0.38
C LEU A 79 -0.99 1.76 -0.92
N PHE A 80 0.25 1.29 -0.88
CA PHE A 80 0.80 0.40 -1.90
C PHE A 80 0.64 -1.05 -1.47
N LEU A 81 -0.17 -1.82 -2.19
CA LEU A 81 -0.21 -3.27 -2.05
C LEU A 81 0.75 -3.88 -3.06
N VAL A 82 1.78 -4.55 -2.56
CA VAL A 82 2.85 -5.13 -3.38
C VAL A 82 2.61 -6.61 -3.67
N PRO A 83 3.09 -7.14 -4.81
CA PRO A 83 2.80 -8.52 -5.23
C PRO A 83 3.47 -9.58 -4.37
N ASN A 84 4.59 -9.26 -3.73
CA ASN A 84 5.35 -10.20 -2.91
C ASN A 84 6.20 -9.46 -1.87
N ILE A 85 6.76 -10.23 -0.94
CA ILE A 85 7.56 -9.70 0.17
C ILE A 85 8.87 -9.07 -0.30
N GLU A 86 9.48 -9.58 -1.36
CA GLU A 86 10.71 -9.04 -1.92
C GLU A 86 10.51 -7.62 -2.41
N THR A 87 9.45 -7.40 -3.19
CA THR A 87 9.07 -6.06 -3.67
C THR A 87 8.78 -5.11 -2.50
N GLY A 88 7.99 -5.57 -1.53
CA GLY A 88 7.64 -4.76 -0.35
C GLY A 88 8.86 -4.40 0.49
N ASN A 89 9.75 -5.35 0.72
CA ASN A 89 10.96 -5.14 1.51
C ASN A 89 11.94 -4.18 0.80
N CYS A 90 12.15 -4.36 -0.51
CA CYS A 90 13.01 -3.47 -1.30
C CYS A 90 12.43 -2.06 -1.37
N LEU A 91 11.15 -1.92 -1.72
CA LEU A 91 10.49 -0.63 -1.84
C LEU A 91 10.45 0.13 -0.51
N GLY A 92 10.03 -0.54 0.57
CA GLY A 92 9.95 0.08 1.89
C GLY A 92 11.30 0.57 2.40
N LYS A 93 12.37 -0.22 2.17
CA LYS A 93 13.74 0.20 2.50
C LYS A 93 14.23 1.35 1.62
N ALA A 94 13.97 1.29 0.31
CA ALA A 94 14.36 2.35 -0.62
C ALA A 94 13.73 3.69 -0.22
N ILE A 95 12.43 3.69 0.09
CA ILE A 95 11.74 4.89 0.57
C ILE A 95 12.36 5.41 1.87
N GLY A 96 12.63 4.55 2.84
CA GLY A 96 13.27 4.95 4.10
C GLY A 96 14.68 5.51 3.92
N TYR A 97 15.52 4.83 3.12
CA TYR A 97 16.92 5.25 2.94
C TYR A 97 17.10 6.46 2.02
N PHE A 98 16.34 6.54 0.93
CA PHE A 98 16.47 7.62 -0.05
C PHE A 98 15.51 8.78 0.22
N GLY A 99 14.35 8.51 0.82
CA GLY A 99 13.37 9.54 1.18
C GLY A 99 13.66 10.23 2.52
N GLY A 100 14.61 9.72 3.32
CA GLY A 100 15.01 10.32 4.59
C GLY A 100 13.96 10.29 5.70
N GLY A 101 12.92 9.48 5.54
CA GLY A 101 11.84 9.33 6.53
C GLY A 101 12.08 8.21 7.53
N ASP A 102 11.48 8.33 8.71
CA ASP A 102 11.39 7.22 9.67
C ASP A 102 10.38 6.19 9.19
N THR A 103 10.68 4.91 9.44
CA THR A 103 9.79 3.81 9.11
C THR A 103 9.20 3.20 10.39
N ALA A 104 7.90 2.93 10.37
CA ALA A 104 7.20 2.19 11.41
C ALA A 104 6.70 0.85 10.84
N GLY A 105 6.62 -0.19 11.66
CA GLY A 105 6.21 -1.51 11.21
C GLY A 105 5.15 -2.15 12.11
N LEU A 106 4.12 -2.68 11.47
CA LEU A 106 3.07 -3.46 12.10
C LEU A 106 2.84 -4.77 11.36
N VAL A 107 2.53 -5.82 12.11
CA VAL A 107 1.87 -7.02 11.60
C VAL A 107 0.40 -6.94 11.97
N ILE A 108 -0.46 -7.01 10.96
CA ILE A 108 -1.92 -6.96 11.09
C ILE A 108 -2.53 -8.32 10.70
N GLY A 109 -3.83 -8.52 11.06
CA GLY A 109 -4.54 -9.78 10.79
C GLY A 109 -4.64 -10.70 12.00
N ALA A 110 -3.91 -10.45 13.08
CA ALA A 110 -4.15 -11.04 14.38
C ALA A 110 -5.28 -10.28 15.12
N ARG A 111 -5.76 -10.82 16.25
CA ARG A 111 -6.81 -10.19 17.08
C ARG A 111 -6.45 -8.78 17.54
N LYS A 112 -5.18 -8.47 17.67
CA LYS A 112 -4.63 -7.14 17.94
C LYS A 112 -3.40 -6.92 17.04
N PRO A 113 -3.08 -5.68 16.65
CA PRO A 113 -1.86 -5.38 15.93
C PRO A 113 -0.62 -5.80 16.68
N VAL A 114 0.39 -6.32 15.98
CA VAL A 114 1.68 -6.69 16.55
C VAL A 114 2.73 -5.70 16.10
N VAL A 115 3.38 -5.03 17.04
CA VAL A 115 4.49 -4.12 16.74
C VAL A 115 5.67 -4.93 16.24
N MET A 116 6.16 -4.62 15.05
CA MET A 116 7.37 -5.23 14.50
C MET A 116 8.25 -4.14 13.91
N SER A 117 9.42 -3.96 14.49
CA SER A 117 10.42 -3.02 13.98
C SER A 117 11.69 -3.74 13.54
N SER A 118 12.38 -3.18 12.55
CA SER A 118 13.72 -3.66 12.18
C SER A 118 14.69 -3.54 13.36
N ARG A 119 15.67 -4.46 13.47
CA ARG A 119 16.77 -4.34 14.44
C ARG A 119 17.55 -3.03 14.26
N ALA A 120 17.64 -2.55 13.02
CA ALA A 120 18.30 -1.30 12.65
C ALA A 120 17.37 -0.06 12.70
N ALA A 121 16.13 -0.18 13.17
CA ALA A 121 15.22 0.96 13.26
C ALA A 121 15.70 1.98 14.30
N SER A 122 15.50 3.27 13.99
CA SER A 122 15.72 4.38 14.92
C SER A 122 14.81 4.27 16.16
N ILE A 123 15.13 4.99 17.21
CA ILE A 123 14.27 5.09 18.39
C ILE A 123 12.92 5.69 18.01
N SER A 124 12.92 6.75 17.17
CA SER A 124 11.70 7.38 16.66
C SER A 124 10.84 6.40 15.87
N GLY A 125 11.43 5.58 14.99
CA GLY A 125 10.72 4.54 14.23
C GLY A 125 10.10 3.46 15.12
N LYS A 126 10.77 3.07 16.21
CA LYS A 126 10.21 2.14 17.20
C LYS A 126 9.02 2.74 17.95
N LEU A 127 9.15 3.99 18.41
CA LEU A 127 8.04 4.70 19.07
C LEU A 127 6.86 4.92 18.09
N ALA A 128 7.14 5.29 16.85
CA ALA A 128 6.12 5.42 15.81
C ALA A 128 5.38 4.10 15.56
N SER A 129 6.08 2.96 15.59
CA SER A 129 5.45 1.63 15.45
C SER A 129 4.46 1.34 16.60
N ILE A 130 4.81 1.71 17.83
CA ILE A 130 3.92 1.56 19.00
C ILE A 130 2.71 2.48 18.88
N ALA A 131 2.92 3.75 18.55
CA ALA A 131 1.84 4.71 18.35
C ALA A 131 0.88 4.28 17.23
N TRP A 132 1.43 3.78 16.13
CA TRP A 132 0.64 3.27 15.01
C TRP A 132 -0.17 2.03 15.40
N ALA A 133 0.40 1.12 16.21
CA ALA A 133 -0.33 -0.04 16.72
C ALA A 133 -1.54 0.38 17.58
N LEU A 134 -1.40 1.41 18.39
CA LEU A 134 -2.50 1.95 19.21
C LEU A 134 -3.61 2.56 18.33
N LEU A 135 -3.23 3.30 17.27
CA LEU A 135 -4.18 3.87 16.31
C LEU A 135 -4.88 2.79 15.47
N ALA A 136 -4.16 1.70 15.17
CA ALA A 136 -4.69 0.58 14.38
C ALA A 136 -5.61 -0.35 15.18
N CYS A 137 -5.65 -0.23 16.52
CA CYS A 137 -6.60 -0.97 17.34
C CYS A 137 -8.02 -0.49 17.08
N ASP A 138 -8.97 -1.44 17.02
CA ASP A 138 -10.39 -1.08 16.97
C ASP A 138 -10.74 -0.24 18.20
N LYS A 139 -11.37 0.90 17.92
CA LYS A 139 -11.97 1.74 18.95
C LYS A 139 -13.32 1.10 19.33
N ASN A 140 -13.28 0.08 20.20
CA ASN A 140 -14.46 -0.44 20.85
C ASN A 140 -14.70 0.31 22.17
#